data_2f53f6ddc05e0ccbb2aecb76d8db4d60
#
_entry.id   2f53f6ddc05e0ccbb2aecb76d8db4d60
#
_cell.length_a   1.000
_cell.length_b   1.000
_cell.length_c   1.000
_cell.angle_alpha   90.00
_cell.angle_beta   90.00
_cell.angle_gamma   90.00
#
_symmetry.space_group_name_H-M   'P 1'
#
loop_
_entity.id
_entity.type
_entity.pdbx_description
1 polymer ?
#
loop_
_entity_poly.entity_id
_entity_poly.type
_entity_poly.pdbx_seq_one_letter_code
_entity_poly.pdbx_strand_id
1 'polypeptide(L)'
;MLIKKITTLLLCTFACYANTLSAQDSLLQNDKLLLRDYRYIEQSSPWLTQRNAAGLTLLGYGKSVAQAEVSLGRSSGHLIPANGSPSVLDANAIVESYYRINSRTVVYGSLSYDNWSGDDMVGSVFMQPDGHYPFDIVDDSLTNAGRKHRDTYHLVGAFGYQLTDGLSVGMRMDYTSGNYAKYKDLRHKNKLMDLQFTAGLMTTSLSWLNMGANYTYHRQTESVEFSTNGKSEKVYKSLIDYGALMGLVEQFGNEGYTDKSNEMPLFEDAHGVGLQLELLPSTSARKYNEGFSLFTSISYSHATGYYGRRSPYSITYTDHDRDITEASLRLLYYPSSHASRSHLDLTYSNERLKNRANTFRSLINENGSSYYEYYDAAETGKKHWRNLQIDYTLHLRPIGEQPLWTITAGYHWLQRDITAYLYPYYRQQQLRINEWSGSITRNLLFDNSILSLTARGGYQQGSGEPYKDGTFVTPSSKQPEPATMPALLNRDYEYLTASQYALGLQAKYAFIFPSTLLRTHIRAAFDYRKATDSRTTFTLALGCTF
;
A
#
# COMPACT_ATOMS: atom_id res chain seq x y z
N MET A 1 -22.24 2.42 19.12
CA MET A 1 -22.46 3.88 19.22
C MET A 1 -21.72 4.66 18.17
N LEU A 2 -20.50 4.27 17.80
CA LEU A 2 -19.66 4.91 16.77
C LEU A 2 -20.28 4.81 15.36
N ILE A 3 -20.78 3.65 14.97
CA ILE A 3 -21.41 3.41 13.65
C ILE A 3 -22.61 4.34 13.41
N LYS A 4 -23.45 4.59 14.42
CA LYS A 4 -24.56 5.56 14.30
C LYS A 4 -24.08 7.00 14.07
N LYS A 5 -22.95 7.40 14.67
CA LYS A 5 -22.38 8.74 14.49
C LYS A 5 -21.75 8.92 13.10
N ILE A 6 -21.09 7.88 12.58
CA ILE A 6 -20.50 7.86 11.23
C ILE A 6 -21.60 7.90 10.15
N THR A 7 -22.67 7.10 10.31
CA THR A 7 -23.82 7.12 9.38
C THR A 7 -24.53 8.48 9.38
N THR A 8 -24.65 9.13 10.55
CA THR A 8 -25.27 10.46 10.63
C THR A 8 -24.39 11.54 10.03
N LEU A 9 -23.07 11.47 10.22
CA LEU A 9 -22.12 12.42 9.62
C LEU A 9 -22.08 12.29 8.09
N LEU A 10 -22.05 11.07 7.56
CA LEU A 10 -22.12 10.79 6.13
C LEU A 10 -23.45 11.25 5.52
N LEU A 11 -24.60 11.05 6.19
CA LEU A 11 -25.90 11.55 5.75
C LEU A 11 -25.98 13.09 5.74
N CYS A 12 -25.38 13.77 6.74
CA CYS A 12 -25.35 15.23 6.80
C CYS A 12 -24.43 15.85 5.73
N THR A 13 -23.28 15.26 5.42
CA THR A 13 -22.41 15.72 4.32
C THR A 13 -23.10 15.49 2.96
N PHE A 14 -23.82 14.41 2.79
CA PHE A 14 -24.62 14.13 1.59
C PHE A 14 -25.72 15.16 1.34
N ALA A 15 -26.43 15.57 2.40
CA ALA A 15 -27.52 16.56 2.30
C ALA A 15 -27.03 17.97 1.95
N CYS A 16 -25.83 18.37 2.38
CA CYS A 16 -25.26 19.69 2.08
C CYS A 16 -24.78 19.83 0.63
N TYR A 17 -24.30 18.75 -0.01
CA TYR A 17 -23.82 18.80 -1.39
C TYR A 17 -24.93 18.70 -2.45
N ALA A 18 -26.06 18.09 -2.14
CA ALA A 18 -27.18 17.96 -3.08
C ALA A 18 -27.76 19.30 -3.57
N ASN A 19 -27.56 20.37 -2.80
CA ASN A 19 -28.13 21.68 -3.14
C ASN A 19 -27.24 22.59 -4.00
N THR A 20 -25.98 22.22 -4.26
CA THR A 20 -25.03 23.05 -5.04
C THR A 20 -24.91 22.64 -6.52
N LEU A 21 -25.53 21.55 -6.93
CA LEU A 21 -25.39 20.96 -8.28
C LEU A 21 -26.37 21.51 -9.33
N SER A 22 -27.29 22.41 -8.96
CA SER A 22 -28.33 22.92 -9.87
C SER A 22 -27.85 23.85 -11.00
N ALA A 23 -26.58 24.29 -10.99
CA ALA A 23 -26.09 25.28 -11.95
C ALA A 23 -25.38 24.70 -13.21
N GLN A 24 -25.24 23.38 -13.32
CA GLN A 24 -24.55 22.73 -14.46
C GLN A 24 -25.49 21.99 -15.44
N ASP A 25 -26.79 22.14 -15.31
CA ASP A 25 -27.79 21.28 -15.95
C ASP A 25 -27.89 21.41 -17.49
N SER A 26 -27.35 22.44 -18.14
CA SER A 26 -27.58 22.64 -19.58
C SER A 26 -26.62 21.87 -20.50
N LEU A 27 -25.46 21.43 -20.02
CA LEU A 27 -24.50 20.66 -20.82
C LEU A 27 -24.60 19.14 -20.63
N LEU A 28 -25.31 18.68 -19.61
CA LEU A 28 -25.41 17.26 -19.22
C LEU A 28 -26.61 16.53 -19.83
N GLN A 29 -27.55 17.24 -20.49
CA GLN A 29 -28.77 16.61 -21.05
C GLN A 29 -28.53 15.67 -22.23
N ASN A 30 -27.39 15.80 -22.96
CA ASN A 30 -27.07 14.90 -24.08
C ASN A 30 -26.25 13.66 -23.67
N ASP A 31 -25.75 13.59 -22.45
CA ASP A 31 -24.91 12.49 -21.96
C ASP A 31 -25.66 11.52 -21.01
N LYS A 32 -26.98 11.39 -21.18
CA LYS A 32 -27.84 10.48 -20.38
C LYS A 32 -27.39 9.00 -20.39
N LEU A 33 -26.48 8.62 -21.28
CA LEU A 33 -25.94 7.26 -21.42
C LEU A 33 -24.57 7.08 -20.76
N LEU A 34 -23.90 8.15 -20.37
CA LEU A 34 -22.57 8.07 -19.78
C LEU A 34 -22.69 7.94 -18.25
N LEU A 35 -22.99 6.75 -17.83
CA LEU A 35 -22.75 6.30 -16.47
C LEU A 35 -21.23 6.42 -16.21
N ARG A 36 -20.79 7.60 -15.77
CA ARG A 36 -19.40 7.86 -15.47
C ARG A 36 -18.96 6.92 -14.37
N ASP A 37 -18.07 6.01 -14.68
CA ASP A 37 -17.40 5.22 -13.67
C ASP A 37 -16.07 5.90 -13.33
N TYR A 38 -15.88 6.25 -12.08
CA TYR A 38 -14.66 6.88 -11.56
C TYR A 38 -13.40 6.19 -12.06
N ARG A 39 -13.39 4.87 -12.02
CA ARG A 39 -12.26 4.03 -12.44
C ARG A 39 -11.85 4.25 -13.91
N TYR A 40 -12.82 4.44 -14.82
CA TYR A 40 -12.50 4.66 -16.24
C TYR A 40 -12.04 6.08 -16.52
N ILE A 41 -12.48 7.06 -15.73
CA ILE A 41 -11.95 8.43 -15.80
C ILE A 41 -10.50 8.46 -15.35
N GLU A 42 -10.18 7.81 -14.26
CA GLU A 42 -8.81 7.67 -13.73
C GLU A 42 -7.89 6.97 -14.75
N GLN A 43 -8.36 5.92 -15.40
CA GLN A 43 -7.61 5.20 -16.45
C GLN A 43 -7.50 5.97 -17.77
N SER A 44 -8.23 7.08 -17.95
CA SER A 44 -8.22 7.85 -19.20
C SER A 44 -6.88 8.54 -19.49
N SER A 45 -6.07 8.79 -18.47
CA SER A 45 -4.73 9.35 -18.62
C SER A 45 -3.79 8.76 -17.58
N PRO A 46 -2.61 8.28 -17.98
CA PRO A 46 -1.64 7.74 -17.03
C PRO A 46 -1.11 8.79 -16.05
N TRP A 47 -1.21 10.07 -16.37
CA TRP A 47 -0.77 11.18 -15.52
C TRP A 47 -1.63 11.39 -14.27
N LEU A 48 -2.92 11.03 -14.31
CA LEU A 48 -3.84 11.27 -13.20
C LEU A 48 -3.48 10.46 -11.95
N THR A 49 -2.89 9.29 -12.13
CA THR A 49 -2.51 8.38 -11.04
C THR A 49 -1.06 8.55 -10.57
N GLN A 50 -0.29 9.45 -11.21
CA GLN A 50 1.11 9.67 -10.85
C GLN A 50 1.28 10.53 -9.61
N ARG A 51 2.45 10.41 -8.97
CA ARG A 51 2.86 11.30 -7.86
C ARG A 51 3.06 12.75 -8.33
N ASN A 52 3.43 12.97 -9.59
CA ASN A 52 3.58 14.29 -10.18
C ASN A 52 2.23 14.94 -10.48
N ALA A 53 1.73 15.74 -9.55
CA ALA A 53 0.43 16.39 -9.64
C ALA A 53 0.31 17.45 -10.76
N ALA A 54 1.41 17.87 -11.41
CA ALA A 54 1.33 18.71 -12.59
C ALA A 54 0.53 18.03 -13.72
N GLY A 55 0.54 16.68 -13.77
CA GLY A 55 -0.24 15.89 -14.70
C GLY A 55 -1.75 15.99 -14.54
N LEU A 56 -2.26 16.43 -13.38
CA LEU A 56 -3.69 16.67 -13.15
C LEU A 56 -4.28 17.68 -14.15
N THR A 57 -3.47 18.60 -14.64
CA THR A 57 -3.92 19.59 -15.65
C THR A 57 -4.42 18.95 -16.95
N LEU A 58 -4.04 17.70 -17.22
CA LEU A 58 -4.53 16.91 -18.36
C LEU A 58 -5.94 16.31 -18.16
N LEU A 59 -6.54 16.46 -16.97
CA LEU A 59 -7.95 16.09 -16.79
C LEU A 59 -8.82 16.85 -17.79
N GLY A 60 -9.58 16.14 -18.62
CA GLY A 60 -10.44 16.76 -19.64
C GLY A 60 -11.54 17.65 -19.05
N TYR A 61 -11.96 18.67 -19.81
CA TYR A 61 -13.13 19.46 -19.44
C TYR A 61 -14.37 18.58 -19.30
N GLY A 62 -15.18 18.84 -18.29
CA GLY A 62 -16.39 18.05 -18.00
C GLY A 62 -16.12 16.64 -17.44
N LYS A 63 -14.87 16.28 -17.15
CA LYS A 63 -14.51 14.99 -16.52
C LYS A 63 -14.36 15.04 -14.99
N SER A 64 -14.79 16.13 -14.36
CA SER A 64 -14.86 16.18 -12.89
C SER A 64 -15.75 15.05 -12.38
N VAL A 65 -15.28 14.31 -11.40
CA VAL A 65 -15.96 13.15 -10.84
C VAL A 65 -15.57 12.98 -9.38
N ALA A 66 -16.52 12.60 -8.58
CA ALA A 66 -16.28 12.20 -7.20
C ALA A 66 -16.96 10.86 -6.92
N GLN A 67 -16.40 10.11 -5.99
CA GLN A 67 -17.04 8.90 -5.48
C GLN A 67 -16.93 8.81 -3.97
N ALA A 68 -17.89 8.11 -3.38
CA ALA A 68 -17.85 7.67 -2.00
C ALA A 68 -18.26 6.20 -1.93
N GLU A 69 -17.53 5.38 -1.19
CA GLU A 69 -17.86 3.97 -1.00
C GLU A 69 -17.60 3.58 0.46
N VAL A 70 -18.48 2.78 1.03
CA VAL A 70 -18.28 2.08 2.31
C VAL A 70 -18.33 0.60 2.05
N SER A 71 -17.39 -0.15 2.61
CA SER A 71 -17.34 -1.60 2.47
C SER A 71 -17.12 -2.31 3.80
N LEU A 72 -17.65 -3.53 3.88
CA LEU A 72 -17.45 -4.46 4.98
C LEU A 72 -16.92 -5.77 4.42
N GLY A 73 -15.82 -6.25 4.99
CA GLY A 73 -15.16 -7.50 4.62
C GLY A 73 -15.08 -8.46 5.79
N ARG A 74 -15.22 -9.74 5.49
CA ARG A 74 -14.93 -10.82 6.44
C ARG A 74 -14.13 -11.89 5.75
N SER A 75 -12.96 -12.22 6.34
CA SER A 75 -12.11 -13.29 5.87
C SER A 75 -11.98 -14.38 6.93
N SER A 76 -11.95 -15.64 6.51
CA SER A 76 -11.75 -16.78 7.40
C SER A 76 -10.93 -17.87 6.72
N GLY A 77 -10.10 -18.58 7.51
CA GLY A 77 -9.29 -19.72 7.05
C GLY A 77 -7.84 -19.64 7.51
N HIS A 78 -7.14 -20.77 7.37
CA HIS A 78 -5.78 -20.95 7.90
C HIS A 78 -4.66 -20.78 6.85
N LEU A 79 -5.01 -20.47 5.61
CA LEU A 79 -4.02 -20.07 4.61
C LEU A 79 -3.60 -18.62 4.88
N ILE A 80 -2.62 -18.44 5.77
CA ILE A 80 -2.17 -17.15 6.30
C ILE A 80 -0.64 -17.11 6.43
N PRO A 81 0.00 -15.93 6.22
CA PRO A 81 1.43 -15.73 6.52
C PRO A 81 1.70 -15.76 8.03
N ALA A 82 2.96 -15.67 8.43
CA ALA A 82 3.37 -15.65 9.83
C ALA A 82 2.61 -14.62 10.67
N ASN A 83 2.39 -13.43 10.11
CA ASN A 83 1.73 -12.29 10.76
C ASN A 83 0.21 -12.22 10.46
N GLY A 84 -0.35 -13.25 9.83
CA GLY A 84 -1.76 -13.29 9.43
C GLY A 84 -2.70 -13.69 10.56
N SER A 85 -4.00 -13.43 10.34
CA SER A 85 -5.09 -13.84 11.23
C SER A 85 -6.00 -14.84 10.52
N PRO A 86 -6.42 -15.93 11.20
CA PRO A 86 -7.37 -16.88 10.64
C PRO A 86 -8.79 -16.33 10.53
N SER A 87 -9.10 -15.22 11.22
CA SER A 87 -10.42 -14.57 11.20
C SER A 87 -10.24 -13.06 11.20
N VAL A 88 -10.63 -12.40 10.12
CA VAL A 88 -10.51 -10.94 9.94
C VAL A 88 -11.88 -10.34 9.71
N LEU A 89 -12.13 -9.22 10.35
CA LEU A 89 -13.21 -8.28 10.04
C LEU A 89 -12.60 -6.94 9.67
N ASP A 90 -12.97 -6.40 8.51
CA ASP A 90 -12.55 -5.10 8.03
C ASP A 90 -13.74 -4.23 7.62
N ALA A 91 -13.65 -2.94 7.87
CA ALA A 91 -14.60 -1.93 7.43
C ALA A 91 -13.81 -0.77 6.83
N ASN A 92 -14.12 -0.42 5.60
CA ASN A 92 -13.45 0.66 4.89
C ASN A 92 -14.46 1.70 4.42
N ALA A 93 -14.07 2.99 4.48
CA ALA A 93 -14.81 4.10 3.90
C ALA A 93 -13.83 4.95 3.09
N ILE A 94 -14.18 5.26 1.85
CA ILE A 94 -13.36 6.10 0.97
C ILE A 94 -14.23 7.16 0.30
N VAL A 95 -13.69 8.37 0.21
CA VAL A 95 -14.24 9.48 -0.59
C VAL A 95 -13.09 10.06 -1.38
N GLU A 96 -13.26 10.21 -2.68
CA GLU A 96 -12.23 10.77 -3.55
C GLU A 96 -12.85 11.56 -4.70
N SER A 97 -12.12 12.54 -5.20
CA SER A 97 -12.62 13.45 -6.22
C SER A 97 -11.49 14.03 -7.07
N TYR A 98 -11.73 14.05 -8.38
CA TYR A 98 -11.04 14.91 -9.34
C TYR A 98 -11.95 16.07 -9.69
N TYR A 99 -11.49 17.30 -9.50
CA TYR A 99 -12.28 18.48 -9.75
C TYR A 99 -11.49 19.56 -10.48
N ARG A 100 -12.01 20.00 -11.63
CA ARG A 100 -11.47 21.12 -12.39
C ARG A 100 -12.11 22.42 -11.93
N ILE A 101 -11.36 23.25 -11.20
CA ILE A 101 -11.83 24.54 -10.67
C ILE A 101 -12.03 25.56 -11.81
N ASN A 102 -11.08 25.61 -12.74
CA ASN A 102 -11.09 26.54 -13.89
C ASN A 102 -10.25 25.97 -15.05
N SER A 103 -10.06 26.76 -16.11
CA SER A 103 -9.28 26.34 -17.28
C SER A 103 -7.84 25.93 -16.98
N ARG A 104 -7.24 26.44 -15.90
CA ARG A 104 -5.84 26.23 -15.53
C ARG A 104 -5.61 25.38 -14.28
N THR A 105 -6.65 25.19 -13.45
CA THR A 105 -6.49 24.56 -12.12
C THR A 105 -7.32 23.31 -12.00
N VAL A 106 -6.67 22.21 -11.62
CA VAL A 106 -7.30 20.94 -11.26
C VAL A 106 -6.85 20.55 -9.88
N VAL A 107 -7.76 20.05 -9.06
CA VAL A 107 -7.48 19.50 -7.74
C VAL A 107 -7.91 18.05 -7.66
N TYR A 108 -7.21 17.30 -6.83
CA TYR A 108 -7.57 15.94 -6.43
C TYR A 108 -7.57 15.88 -4.92
N GLY A 109 -8.53 15.19 -4.36
CA GLY A 109 -8.62 14.89 -2.93
C GLY A 109 -9.11 13.48 -2.70
N SER A 110 -8.55 12.81 -1.71
CA SER A 110 -9.00 11.51 -1.22
C SER A 110 -8.91 11.45 0.29
N LEU A 111 -9.90 10.84 0.92
CA LEU A 111 -9.91 10.49 2.33
C LEU A 111 -10.40 9.05 2.45
N SER A 112 -9.60 8.20 3.07
CA SER A 112 -10.04 6.87 3.44
C SER A 112 -9.84 6.58 4.93
N TYR A 113 -10.71 5.75 5.46
CA TYR A 113 -10.63 5.18 6.81
C TYR A 113 -10.76 3.67 6.70
N ASP A 114 -9.84 2.96 7.32
CA ASP A 114 -9.82 1.51 7.42
C ASP A 114 -9.82 1.10 8.89
N ASN A 115 -10.78 0.28 9.28
CA ASN A 115 -10.90 -0.33 10.60
C ASN A 115 -10.79 -1.84 10.43
N TRP A 116 -9.70 -2.40 10.91
CA TRP A 116 -9.35 -3.79 10.74
C TRP A 116 -9.16 -4.50 12.09
N SER A 117 -9.67 -5.71 12.22
CA SER A 117 -9.47 -6.58 13.38
C SER A 117 -9.16 -8.01 12.94
N GLY A 118 -8.12 -8.59 13.53
CA GLY A 118 -7.74 -9.97 13.33
C GLY A 118 -7.68 -10.71 14.66
N ASP A 119 -8.29 -11.90 14.72
CA ASP A 119 -8.24 -12.79 15.89
C ASP A 119 -7.05 -13.75 15.78
N ASP A 120 -6.61 -14.30 16.91
CA ASP A 120 -5.57 -15.33 17.05
C ASP A 120 -4.25 -15.01 16.33
N MET A 121 -3.81 -13.76 16.47
CA MET A 121 -2.59 -13.26 15.84
C MET A 121 -1.37 -13.38 16.74
N VAL A 122 -0.27 -13.72 16.09
CA VAL A 122 1.10 -13.69 16.61
C VAL A 122 1.98 -12.87 15.67
N GLY A 123 3.28 -12.93 15.84
CA GLY A 123 4.25 -12.35 14.90
C GLY A 123 4.48 -10.87 15.15
N SER A 124 4.75 -10.14 14.09
CA SER A 124 5.20 -8.74 14.12
C SER A 124 4.36 -7.83 15.00
N VAL A 125 5.04 -6.96 15.75
CA VAL A 125 4.38 -5.85 16.46
C VAL A 125 4.19 -4.63 15.56
N PHE A 126 4.93 -4.49 14.46
CA PHE A 126 4.79 -3.36 13.55
C PHE A 126 3.50 -3.44 12.73
N MET A 127 3.00 -2.28 12.34
CA MET A 127 1.70 -2.13 11.70
C MET A 127 1.67 -2.67 10.26
N GLN A 128 2.82 -2.66 9.57
CA GLN A 128 3.00 -3.17 8.22
C GLN A 128 4.12 -4.21 8.19
N PRO A 129 3.84 -5.46 8.58
CA PRO A 129 4.88 -6.46 8.79
C PRO A 129 5.45 -7.10 7.50
N ASP A 130 5.17 -6.55 6.31
CA ASP A 130 5.48 -7.16 5.00
C ASP A 130 6.99 -7.22 4.66
N GLY A 131 7.83 -7.12 5.67
CA GLY A 131 9.26 -7.29 5.55
C GLY A 131 10.03 -6.03 5.14
N HIS A 132 9.35 -4.92 4.91
CA HIS A 132 9.96 -3.63 4.54
C HIS A 132 10.54 -2.84 5.73
N TYR A 133 10.51 -3.41 6.93
CA TYR A 133 11.18 -2.85 8.09
C TYR A 133 12.65 -3.30 8.19
N PRO A 134 13.53 -2.47 8.77
CA PRO A 134 14.94 -2.81 8.95
C PRO A 134 15.13 -4.06 9.81
N PHE A 135 14.35 -4.22 10.85
CA PHE A 135 14.23 -5.38 11.73
C PHE A 135 12.77 -5.53 12.13
N ASP A 136 12.43 -6.62 12.83
CA ASP A 136 11.09 -6.81 13.39
C ASP A 136 11.16 -7.14 14.88
N ILE A 137 10.09 -6.84 15.59
CA ILE A 137 9.87 -7.30 16.96
C ILE A 137 8.73 -8.30 16.91
N VAL A 138 9.04 -9.56 17.21
CA VAL A 138 8.09 -10.66 17.07
C VAL A 138 7.66 -11.15 18.44
N ASP A 139 6.35 -11.30 18.62
CA ASP A 139 5.76 -11.86 19.83
C ASP A 139 6.36 -13.23 20.18
N ASP A 140 6.51 -13.49 21.46
CA ASP A 140 7.34 -14.54 22.02
C ASP A 140 6.91 -15.99 21.70
N SER A 141 5.68 -16.25 21.30
CA SER A 141 5.28 -17.61 20.95
C SER A 141 3.90 -17.74 20.27
N LEU A 142 3.72 -18.84 19.54
CA LEU A 142 2.44 -19.26 18.98
C LEU A 142 1.35 -19.46 20.05
N THR A 143 1.75 -19.75 21.30
CA THR A 143 0.82 -19.98 22.42
C THR A 143 0.23 -18.68 22.97
N ASN A 144 0.79 -17.53 22.59
CA ASN A 144 0.36 -16.23 23.05
C ASN A 144 -0.44 -15.43 22.01
N ALA A 145 -1.05 -16.14 21.06
CA ALA A 145 -1.91 -15.52 20.06
C ALA A 145 -3.03 -14.68 20.70
N GLY A 146 -3.31 -13.53 20.11
CA GLY A 146 -4.31 -12.60 20.61
C GLY A 146 -4.94 -11.76 19.50
N ARG A 147 -6.03 -11.09 19.83
CA ARG A 147 -6.67 -10.16 18.91
C ARG A 147 -5.80 -8.93 18.71
N LYS A 148 -5.58 -8.56 17.44
CA LYS A 148 -4.96 -7.29 17.05
C LYS A 148 -6.00 -6.43 16.32
N HIS A 149 -5.88 -5.12 16.49
CA HIS A 149 -6.79 -4.14 15.91
C HIS A 149 -6.01 -2.98 15.32
N ARG A 150 -6.46 -2.49 14.16
CA ARG A 150 -5.82 -1.39 13.45
C ARG A 150 -6.87 -0.41 12.94
N ASP A 151 -6.63 0.89 13.19
CA ASP A 151 -7.32 2.00 12.57
C ASP A 151 -6.33 2.76 11.71
N THR A 152 -6.68 3.02 10.46
CA THR A 152 -5.84 3.78 9.52
C THR A 152 -6.66 4.87 8.86
N TYR A 153 -6.11 6.07 8.81
CA TYR A 153 -6.62 7.23 8.08
C TYR A 153 -5.61 7.57 7.00
N HIS A 154 -6.05 7.66 5.76
CA HIS A 154 -5.23 8.09 4.65
C HIS A 154 -5.88 9.28 3.95
N LEU A 155 -5.14 10.38 3.86
CA LEU A 155 -5.56 11.64 3.25
C LEU A 155 -4.62 11.95 2.09
N VAL A 156 -5.18 12.29 0.94
CA VAL A 156 -4.44 12.79 -0.20
C VAL A 156 -5.01 14.13 -0.62
N GLY A 157 -4.13 15.11 -0.80
CA GLY A 157 -4.47 16.39 -1.39
C GLY A 157 -3.47 16.70 -2.50
N ALA A 158 -3.98 17.05 -3.68
CA ALA A 158 -3.12 17.44 -4.79
C ALA A 158 -3.75 18.54 -5.62
N PHE A 159 -2.90 19.39 -6.21
CA PHE A 159 -3.33 20.36 -7.20
C PHE A 159 -2.34 20.42 -8.36
N GLY A 160 -2.85 20.65 -9.57
CA GLY A 160 -2.11 20.96 -10.75
C GLY A 160 -2.52 22.33 -11.28
N TYR A 161 -1.56 23.13 -11.65
CA TYR A 161 -1.76 24.49 -12.18
C TYR A 161 -0.98 24.68 -13.46
N GLN A 162 -1.67 25.11 -14.52
CA GLN A 162 -1.08 25.44 -15.81
C GLN A 162 -0.53 26.88 -15.79
N LEU A 163 0.79 27.02 -15.71
CA LEU A 163 1.47 28.31 -15.70
C LEU A 163 1.37 29.00 -17.07
N THR A 164 1.68 28.24 -18.13
CA THR A 164 1.58 28.65 -19.54
C THR A 164 0.92 27.55 -20.34
N ASP A 165 0.62 27.78 -21.63
CA ASP A 165 -0.03 26.77 -22.49
C ASP A 165 0.78 25.47 -22.62
N GLY A 166 2.08 25.50 -22.34
CA GLY A 166 2.96 24.32 -22.43
C GLY A 166 3.63 23.90 -21.13
N LEU A 167 3.40 24.61 -20.01
CA LEU A 167 4.07 24.31 -18.73
C LEU A 167 3.08 24.27 -17.58
N SER A 168 3.09 23.19 -16.82
CA SER A 168 2.29 22.97 -15.62
C SER A 168 3.17 22.69 -14.41
N VAL A 169 2.69 23.08 -13.23
CA VAL A 169 3.28 22.76 -11.92
C VAL A 169 2.25 22.04 -11.08
N GLY A 170 2.70 21.28 -10.11
CA GLY A 170 1.79 20.59 -9.19
C GLY A 170 2.44 20.25 -7.87
N MET A 171 1.61 20.12 -6.86
CA MET A 171 2.00 19.62 -5.54
C MET A 171 1.01 18.56 -5.09
N ARG A 172 1.53 17.56 -4.39
CA ARG A 172 0.76 16.47 -3.81
C ARG A 172 1.26 16.18 -2.42
N MET A 173 0.34 15.97 -1.50
CA MET A 173 0.59 15.50 -0.14
C MET A 173 -0.22 14.23 0.08
N ASP A 174 0.45 13.17 0.49
CA ASP A 174 -0.13 11.92 0.97
C ASP A 174 0.21 11.81 2.46
N TYR A 175 -0.80 11.62 3.29
CA TYR A 175 -0.64 11.52 4.73
C TYR A 175 -1.41 10.31 5.26
N THR A 176 -0.70 9.39 5.91
CA THR A 176 -1.30 8.26 6.61
C THR A 176 -1.05 8.37 8.10
N SER A 177 -2.09 8.23 8.89
CA SER A 177 -2.01 8.09 10.34
C SER A 177 -2.71 6.81 10.77
N GLY A 178 -2.11 6.08 11.69
CA GLY A 178 -2.69 4.82 12.14
C GLY A 178 -2.37 4.49 13.59
N ASN A 179 -3.27 3.68 14.15
CA ASN A 179 -3.07 3.04 15.45
C ASN A 179 -3.13 1.52 15.26
N TYR A 180 -2.26 0.78 15.95
CA TYR A 180 -2.26 -0.67 15.94
C TYR A 180 -2.05 -1.17 17.37
N ALA A 181 -2.85 -2.14 17.81
CA ALA A 181 -2.81 -2.62 19.19
C ALA A 181 -3.12 -4.11 19.29
N LYS A 182 -2.45 -4.78 20.23
CA LYS A 182 -2.76 -6.15 20.67
C LYS A 182 -3.46 -6.13 22.03
N TYR A 183 -4.52 -6.88 22.18
CA TYR A 183 -5.35 -6.92 23.40
C TYR A 183 -4.96 -7.99 24.42
N LYS A 184 -3.99 -8.84 24.11
CA LYS A 184 -3.47 -9.90 25.00
C LYS A 184 -1.99 -9.62 25.31
N ASP A 185 -1.57 -9.85 26.56
CA ASP A 185 -0.20 -9.60 26.99
C ASP A 185 0.82 -10.58 26.34
N LEU A 186 2.01 -10.19 25.91
CA LEU A 186 2.49 -8.81 25.95
C LEU A 186 1.69 -7.94 24.98
N ARG A 187 1.15 -6.81 25.47
CA ARG A 187 0.41 -5.86 24.64
C ARG A 187 1.36 -4.88 24.03
N HIS A 188 1.08 -4.52 22.78
CA HIS A 188 1.70 -3.36 22.15
C HIS A 188 0.63 -2.38 21.69
N LYS A 189 1.01 -1.13 21.61
CA LYS A 189 0.20 -0.04 21.06
C LYS A 189 1.10 0.82 20.20
N ASN A 190 0.77 0.91 18.93
CA ASN A 190 1.54 1.64 17.95
C ASN A 190 0.82 2.91 17.52
N LYS A 191 1.59 3.90 17.13
CA LYS A 191 1.16 5.10 16.42
C LYS A 191 2.01 5.25 15.18
N LEU A 192 1.36 5.24 14.03
CA LEU A 192 1.99 5.45 12.72
C LEU A 192 1.70 6.85 12.23
N MET A 193 2.72 7.51 11.70
CA MET A 193 2.63 8.69 10.85
C MET A 193 3.50 8.43 9.61
N ASP A 194 2.89 8.57 8.45
CA ASP A 194 3.57 8.48 7.16
C ASP A 194 3.15 9.71 6.34
N LEU A 195 4.11 10.56 5.99
CA LEU A 195 3.89 11.81 5.26
C LEU A 195 4.78 11.83 4.01
N GLN A 196 4.15 11.91 2.85
CA GLN A 196 4.85 12.11 1.59
C GLN A 196 4.42 13.44 0.96
N PHE A 197 5.39 14.26 0.59
CA PHE A 197 5.17 15.51 -0.12
C PHE A 197 5.92 15.48 -1.46
N THR A 198 5.21 15.76 -2.56
CA THR A 198 5.77 15.76 -3.91
C THR A 198 5.51 17.09 -4.59
N ALA A 199 6.55 17.72 -5.11
CA ALA A 199 6.47 18.87 -6.01
C ALA A 199 6.90 18.45 -7.41
N GLY A 200 6.15 18.86 -8.43
CA GLY A 200 6.40 18.44 -9.80
C GLY A 200 6.16 19.50 -10.85
N LEU A 201 6.79 19.26 -11.99
CA LEU A 201 6.69 20.05 -13.21
C LEU A 201 6.30 19.14 -14.37
N MET A 202 5.58 19.66 -15.34
CA MET A 202 5.24 18.95 -16.57
C MET A 202 5.24 19.93 -17.73
N THR A 203 5.80 19.52 -18.87
CA THR A 203 5.70 20.27 -20.12
C THR A 203 4.96 19.47 -21.19
N THR A 204 4.08 20.18 -21.91
CA THR A 204 3.30 19.69 -23.05
C THR A 204 3.58 20.51 -24.30
N SER A 205 4.71 21.24 -24.35
CA SER A 205 5.08 22.13 -25.45
C SER A 205 5.32 21.41 -26.78
N LEU A 206 5.65 20.12 -26.73
CA LEU A 206 5.85 19.31 -27.94
C LEU A 206 4.55 18.55 -28.27
N SER A 207 4.17 18.58 -29.54
CA SER A 207 2.92 17.94 -29.97
C SER A 207 2.94 16.40 -29.89
N TRP A 208 4.09 15.79 -29.78
CA TRP A 208 4.30 14.35 -29.77
C TRP A 208 4.85 13.80 -28.43
N LEU A 209 5.22 14.69 -27.50
CA LEU A 209 5.89 14.29 -26.25
C LEU A 209 5.46 15.19 -25.09
N ASN A 210 4.98 14.58 -24.01
CA ASN A 210 4.86 15.20 -22.70
C ASN A 210 6.02 14.73 -21.81
N MET A 211 6.59 15.64 -21.02
CA MET A 211 7.68 15.32 -20.09
C MET A 211 7.36 15.87 -18.71
N GLY A 212 7.71 15.13 -17.68
CA GLY A 212 7.55 15.56 -16.30
C GLY A 212 8.76 15.20 -15.44
N ALA A 213 8.94 15.98 -14.39
CA ALA A 213 9.91 15.71 -13.33
C ALA A 213 9.31 16.07 -11.98
N ASN A 214 9.68 15.35 -10.96
CA ASN A 214 9.24 15.64 -9.59
C ASN A 214 10.32 15.33 -8.57
N TYR A 215 10.23 16.03 -7.46
CA TYR A 215 10.96 15.75 -6.22
C TYR A 215 9.98 15.33 -5.15
N THR A 216 10.35 14.33 -4.36
CA THR A 216 9.54 13.78 -3.26
C THR A 216 10.34 13.79 -1.97
N TYR A 217 9.75 14.31 -0.91
CA TYR A 217 10.18 14.12 0.47
C TYR A 217 9.21 13.15 1.15
N HIS A 218 9.73 12.17 1.86
CA HIS A 218 8.93 11.19 2.59
C HIS A 218 9.46 11.06 4.01
N ARG A 219 8.57 11.09 4.99
CA ARG A 219 8.85 10.89 6.41
C ARG A 219 7.91 9.88 6.99
N GLN A 220 8.47 8.83 7.59
CA GLN A 220 7.71 7.82 8.29
C GLN A 220 8.18 7.71 9.75
N THR A 221 7.23 7.56 10.66
CA THR A 221 7.49 7.29 12.06
C THR A 221 6.47 6.28 12.57
N GLU A 222 6.95 5.18 13.12
CA GLU A 222 6.09 4.26 13.87
C GLU A 222 6.64 4.10 15.28
N SER A 223 5.90 4.55 16.27
CA SER A 223 6.27 4.38 17.67
C SER A 223 5.51 3.22 18.29
N VAL A 224 6.21 2.42 19.08
CA VAL A 224 5.69 1.24 19.78
C VAL A 224 5.80 1.44 21.28
N GLU A 225 4.70 1.22 21.99
CA GLU A 225 4.62 1.21 23.45
C GLU A 225 4.21 -0.20 23.89
N PHE A 226 4.96 -0.79 24.82
CA PHE A 226 4.65 -2.11 25.37
C PHE A 226 4.07 -2.01 26.78
N SER A 227 3.12 -2.91 27.11
CA SER A 227 2.50 -2.94 28.43
C SER A 227 1.98 -4.33 28.80
N THR A 228 1.72 -4.52 30.09
CA THR A 228 1.01 -5.68 30.64
C THR A 228 -0.26 -5.24 31.36
N ASN A 229 -1.28 -6.10 31.40
CA ASN A 229 -2.49 -5.82 32.15
C ASN A 229 -2.32 -6.27 33.60
N GLY A 230 -2.11 -5.31 34.48
CA GLY A 230 -1.88 -5.56 35.92
C GLY A 230 -0.48 -6.08 36.24
N LYS A 231 -0.30 -6.56 37.47
CA LYS A 231 0.94 -7.18 37.93
C LYS A 231 0.91 -8.66 37.50
N SER A 232 1.95 -9.08 36.80
CA SER A 232 2.15 -10.47 36.38
C SER A 232 3.54 -10.92 36.74
N GLU A 233 3.69 -12.12 37.29
CA GLU A 233 4.98 -12.78 37.50
C GLU A 233 5.52 -13.41 36.22
N LYS A 234 4.69 -13.45 35.16
CA LYS A 234 5.07 -13.99 33.86
C LYS A 234 6.13 -13.14 33.22
N VAL A 235 7.24 -13.77 32.84
CA VAL A 235 8.29 -13.14 32.03
C VAL A 235 7.90 -13.20 30.56
N TYR A 236 7.73 -12.03 29.95
CA TYR A 236 7.46 -11.90 28.53
C TYR A 236 8.77 -11.65 27.78
N LYS A 237 8.90 -12.30 26.64
CA LYS A 237 10.07 -12.20 25.76
C LYS A 237 9.62 -11.91 24.34
N SER A 238 10.46 -11.20 23.58
CA SER A 238 10.25 -10.95 22.14
C SER A 238 11.50 -11.35 21.38
N LEU A 239 11.32 -11.82 20.15
CA LEU A 239 12.43 -11.97 19.22
C LEU A 239 12.64 -10.64 18.50
N ILE A 240 13.83 -10.10 18.60
CA ILE A 240 14.29 -9.01 17.74
C ILE A 240 14.81 -9.68 16.47
N ASP A 241 13.97 -9.72 15.43
CA ASP A 241 14.24 -10.40 14.17
C ASP A 241 15.04 -9.51 13.23
N TYR A 242 16.26 -9.86 12.95
CA TYR A 242 17.10 -9.17 11.97
C TYR A 242 16.85 -9.63 10.54
N GLY A 243 16.14 -10.72 10.37
CA GLY A 243 15.69 -11.28 9.10
C GLY A 243 15.50 -12.79 9.16
N ALA A 244 14.48 -13.27 8.45
CA ALA A 244 14.11 -14.68 8.39
C ALA A 244 13.96 -15.34 9.78
N LEU A 245 13.38 -14.59 10.73
CA LEU A 245 13.13 -15.01 12.11
C LEU A 245 14.40 -15.51 12.84
N MET A 246 15.51 -14.82 12.62
CA MET A 246 16.77 -15.01 13.34
C MET A 246 17.23 -13.70 13.99
N GLY A 247 17.60 -13.75 15.26
CA GLY A 247 18.12 -12.58 15.98
C GLY A 247 18.35 -12.82 17.47
N LEU A 248 17.94 -11.87 18.29
CA LEU A 248 18.13 -11.87 19.75
C LEU A 248 16.80 -12.02 20.45
N VAL A 249 16.79 -12.70 21.60
CA VAL A 249 15.65 -12.66 22.54
C VAL A 249 15.87 -11.55 23.53
N GLU A 250 14.88 -10.69 23.66
CA GLU A 250 14.83 -9.64 24.64
C GLU A 250 13.71 -9.88 25.65
N GLN A 251 14.00 -9.62 26.90
CA GLN A 251 13.01 -9.70 27.97
C GLN A 251 12.32 -8.35 28.14
N PHE A 252 10.98 -8.35 28.10
CA PHE A 252 10.21 -7.16 28.36
C PHE A 252 10.48 -6.57 29.74
N GLY A 253 10.62 -5.23 29.78
CA GLY A 253 10.82 -4.47 31.01
C GLY A 253 12.27 -4.25 31.41
N ASN A 254 13.22 -4.78 30.64
CA ASN A 254 14.62 -4.37 30.67
C ASN A 254 14.83 -3.18 29.72
N GLU A 255 15.98 -2.50 29.86
CA GLU A 255 16.38 -1.49 28.87
C GLU A 255 16.61 -2.19 27.53
N GLY A 256 15.97 -1.70 26.43
CA GLY A 256 16.10 -2.32 25.12
C GLY A 256 15.00 -1.92 24.14
N TYR A 257 14.76 -2.79 23.15
CA TYR A 257 13.77 -2.58 22.09
C TYR A 257 12.33 -2.63 22.60
N THR A 258 12.06 -3.30 23.72
CA THR A 258 10.74 -3.51 24.31
C THR A 258 10.63 -2.89 25.71
N ASP A 259 10.93 -1.62 25.82
CA ASP A 259 10.85 -0.87 27.08
C ASP A 259 9.37 -0.69 27.52
N LYS A 260 9.12 -0.85 28.82
CA LYS A 260 7.78 -0.66 29.44
C LYS A 260 7.46 0.79 29.78
N SER A 261 8.46 1.67 29.83
CA SER A 261 8.33 3.04 30.34
C SER A 261 8.38 4.10 29.25
N ASN A 262 8.87 3.74 28.06
CA ASN A 262 9.09 4.68 26.98
C ASN A 262 8.51 4.17 25.66
N GLU A 263 7.87 5.08 24.95
CA GLU A 263 7.51 4.90 23.55
C GLU A 263 8.77 4.90 22.69
N MET A 264 8.98 3.84 21.90
CA MET A 264 10.17 3.66 21.06
C MET A 264 9.82 3.88 19.59
N PRO A 265 10.35 4.95 18.96
CA PRO A 265 10.08 5.24 17.56
C PRO A 265 11.06 4.54 16.62
N LEU A 266 10.50 3.93 15.56
CA LEU A 266 11.17 3.70 14.30
C LEU A 266 10.93 4.93 13.43
N PHE A 267 11.99 5.53 12.93
CA PHE A 267 11.99 6.78 12.23
C PHE A 267 12.73 6.66 10.89
N GLU A 268 12.15 7.19 9.82
CA GLU A 268 12.78 7.21 8.50
C GLU A 268 12.45 8.51 7.77
N ASP A 269 13.48 9.11 7.14
CA ASP A 269 13.37 10.22 6.21
C ASP A 269 13.94 9.81 4.84
N ALA A 270 13.22 10.09 3.77
CA ALA A 270 13.64 9.79 2.41
C ALA A 270 13.52 10.99 1.48
N HIS A 271 14.43 11.03 0.51
CA HIS A 271 14.44 12.01 -0.57
C HIS A 271 14.45 11.26 -1.90
N GLY A 272 13.58 11.68 -2.82
CA GLY A 272 13.43 11.02 -4.12
C GLY A 272 13.29 12.00 -5.27
N VAL A 273 13.64 11.52 -6.46
CA VAL A 273 13.44 12.22 -7.72
C VAL A 273 12.75 11.27 -8.71
N GLY A 274 11.91 11.83 -9.58
CA GLY A 274 11.21 11.07 -10.61
C GLY A 274 11.17 11.81 -11.93
N LEU A 275 11.20 11.04 -13.01
CA LEU A 275 11.07 11.51 -14.39
C LEU A 275 9.91 10.77 -15.06
N GLN A 276 9.10 11.47 -15.85
CA GLN A 276 8.00 10.92 -16.61
C GLN A 276 8.09 11.36 -18.06
N LEU A 277 7.78 10.46 -18.98
CA LEU A 277 7.70 10.71 -20.41
C LEU A 277 6.43 10.07 -20.97
N GLU A 278 5.73 10.78 -21.84
CA GLU A 278 4.60 10.25 -22.59
C GLU A 278 4.75 10.57 -24.08
N LEU A 279 4.93 9.54 -24.88
CA LEU A 279 4.88 9.63 -26.34
C LEU A 279 3.41 9.56 -26.76
N LEU A 280 2.98 10.59 -27.49
CA LEU A 280 1.61 10.75 -27.95
C LEU A 280 1.47 10.29 -29.40
N PRO A 281 0.28 9.76 -29.80
CA PRO A 281 0.00 9.50 -31.19
C PRO A 281 0.00 10.81 -32.01
N SER A 282 0.02 10.69 -33.33
CA SER A 282 -0.03 11.86 -34.23
C SER A 282 -1.26 12.75 -33.94
N THR A 283 -1.18 14.02 -34.27
CA THR A 283 -2.29 14.98 -34.04
C THR A 283 -3.59 14.54 -34.69
N SER A 284 -3.51 13.92 -35.89
CA SER A 284 -4.68 13.37 -36.59
C SER A 284 -5.29 12.19 -35.83
N ALA A 285 -4.45 11.24 -35.37
CA ALA A 285 -4.90 10.08 -34.61
C ALA A 285 -5.52 10.50 -33.26
N ARG A 286 -4.96 11.49 -32.57
CA ARG A 286 -5.53 12.03 -31.33
C ARG A 286 -6.91 12.65 -31.51
N LYS A 287 -7.13 13.35 -32.63
CA LYS A 287 -8.44 13.93 -32.94
C LYS A 287 -9.56 12.88 -33.00
N TYR A 288 -9.20 11.66 -33.40
CA TYR A 288 -10.14 10.52 -33.49
C TYR A 288 -10.01 9.53 -32.34
N ASN A 289 -9.21 9.82 -31.29
CA ASN A 289 -8.89 8.89 -30.21
C ASN A 289 -8.33 7.54 -30.71
N GLU A 290 -7.38 7.60 -31.65
CA GLU A 290 -6.78 6.43 -32.28
C GLU A 290 -5.27 6.39 -32.07
N GLY A 291 -4.66 5.22 -32.22
CA GLY A 291 -3.23 5.04 -32.24
C GLY A 291 -2.63 4.53 -30.93
N PHE A 292 -1.34 4.64 -30.83
CA PHE A 292 -0.55 4.22 -29.66
C PHE A 292 -0.11 5.42 -28.83
N SER A 293 -0.22 5.29 -27.51
CA SER A 293 0.42 6.18 -26.54
C SER A 293 1.31 5.34 -25.61
N LEU A 294 2.53 5.80 -25.38
CA LEU A 294 3.47 5.15 -24.47
C LEU A 294 3.84 6.12 -23.35
N PHE A 295 3.47 5.75 -22.14
CA PHE A 295 3.88 6.45 -20.92
C PHE A 295 4.95 5.64 -20.19
N THR A 296 5.99 6.31 -19.70
CA THR A 296 6.99 5.71 -18.82
C THR A 296 7.35 6.66 -17.69
N SER A 297 7.59 6.08 -16.51
CA SER A 297 8.14 6.80 -15.38
C SER A 297 9.26 6.00 -14.73
N ILE A 298 10.25 6.72 -14.21
CA ILE A 298 11.32 6.17 -13.38
C ILE A 298 11.51 7.07 -12.18
N SER A 299 11.68 6.48 -11.00
CA SER A 299 12.00 7.20 -9.77
C SER A 299 13.09 6.49 -8.99
N TYR A 300 13.86 7.27 -8.25
CA TYR A 300 14.83 6.81 -7.27
C TYR A 300 14.64 7.58 -5.98
N SER A 301 14.69 6.87 -4.86
CA SER A 301 14.68 7.47 -3.52
C SER A 301 15.71 6.80 -2.63
N HIS A 302 16.32 7.62 -1.78
CA HIS A 302 17.23 7.19 -0.71
C HIS A 302 16.65 7.60 0.63
N ALA A 303 16.58 6.65 1.56
CA ALA A 303 16.07 6.83 2.91
C ALA A 303 17.14 6.49 3.94
N THR A 304 17.11 7.23 5.04
CA THR A 304 17.90 6.95 6.24
C THR A 304 17.00 6.99 7.46
N GLY A 305 17.24 6.09 8.40
CA GLY A 305 16.41 6.02 9.58
C GLY A 305 17.11 5.38 10.76
N TYR A 306 16.38 5.31 11.87
CA TYR A 306 16.86 4.75 13.12
C TYR A 306 15.71 4.24 13.98
N TYR A 307 16.04 3.39 14.97
CA TYR A 307 15.11 2.98 16.02
C TYR A 307 15.65 3.41 17.39
N GLY A 308 14.78 4.02 18.18
CA GLY A 308 15.14 4.61 19.47
C GLY A 308 15.06 6.12 19.45
N ARG A 309 15.85 6.81 20.26
CA ARG A 309 15.81 8.28 20.36
C ARG A 309 17.23 8.86 20.22
N ARG A 310 17.39 9.79 19.30
CA ARG A 310 18.64 10.53 19.09
C ARG A 310 18.77 11.65 20.15
N SER A 311 19.30 11.29 21.31
CA SER A 311 19.62 12.19 22.40
C SER A 311 20.85 11.65 23.15
N PRO A 312 21.72 12.49 23.71
CA PRO A 312 22.81 12.02 24.55
C PRO A 312 22.35 11.18 25.75
N TYR A 313 21.11 11.38 26.21
CA TYR A 313 20.53 10.70 27.38
C TYR A 313 19.59 9.55 27.03
N SER A 314 19.50 9.17 25.77
CA SER A 314 18.65 8.09 25.27
C SER A 314 19.42 7.20 24.32
N ILE A 315 18.93 5.98 24.10
CA ILE A 315 19.60 5.01 23.23
C ILE A 315 18.99 5.05 21.82
N THR A 316 19.87 5.14 20.82
CA THR A 316 19.58 4.78 19.44
C THR A 316 20.10 3.37 19.22
N TYR A 317 19.19 2.39 19.10
CA TYR A 317 19.55 0.97 19.02
C TYR A 317 20.05 0.57 17.64
N THR A 318 19.40 1.07 16.60
CA THR A 318 19.77 0.74 15.21
C THR A 318 19.73 1.97 14.32
N ASP A 319 20.55 1.95 13.28
CA ASP A 319 20.48 2.83 12.11
C ASP A 319 20.28 1.98 10.86
N HIS A 320 19.56 2.52 9.88
CA HIS A 320 19.33 1.85 8.60
C HIS A 320 19.39 2.82 7.44
N ASP A 321 19.69 2.27 6.27
CA ASP A 321 19.58 2.95 4.98
C ASP A 321 18.82 2.09 3.98
N ARG A 322 18.06 2.75 3.11
CA ARG A 322 17.21 2.10 2.11
C ARG A 322 17.25 2.85 0.80
N ASP A 323 17.47 2.11 -0.29
CA ASP A 323 17.42 2.60 -1.65
C ASP A 323 16.26 1.95 -2.39
N ILE A 324 15.42 2.75 -3.03
CA ILE A 324 14.28 2.28 -3.82
C ILE A 324 14.40 2.86 -5.24
N THR A 325 14.33 1.98 -6.23
CA THR A 325 14.18 2.34 -7.63
C THR A 325 12.86 1.79 -8.14
N GLU A 326 12.02 2.64 -8.70
CA GLU A 326 10.76 2.24 -9.32
C GLU A 326 10.75 2.64 -10.79
N ALA A 327 10.21 1.79 -11.64
CA ALA A 327 9.97 2.09 -13.05
C ALA A 327 8.57 1.61 -13.45
N SER A 328 7.87 2.39 -14.24
CA SER A 328 6.60 1.97 -14.82
C SER A 328 6.53 2.30 -16.31
N LEU A 329 5.80 1.46 -17.03
CA LEU A 329 5.50 1.66 -18.45
C LEU A 329 4.03 1.34 -18.66
N ARG A 330 3.31 2.20 -19.37
CA ARG A 330 1.94 1.96 -19.85
C ARG A 330 1.88 2.18 -21.35
N LEU A 331 1.52 1.14 -22.08
CA LEU A 331 1.23 1.20 -23.51
C LEU A 331 -0.29 1.17 -23.70
N LEU A 332 -0.83 2.23 -24.29
CA LEU A 332 -2.24 2.35 -24.63
C LEU A 332 -2.42 2.17 -26.13
N TYR A 333 -3.43 1.42 -26.52
CA TYR A 333 -3.79 1.23 -27.93
C TYR A 333 -5.27 1.40 -28.18
N TYR A 334 -5.60 2.28 -29.11
CA TYR A 334 -6.95 2.61 -29.56
C TYR A 334 -7.03 2.37 -31.08
N PRO A 335 -7.65 1.28 -31.55
CA PRO A 335 -7.83 1.02 -32.97
C PRO A 335 -8.87 1.94 -33.60
N SER A 336 -8.72 2.24 -34.88
CA SER A 336 -9.64 3.09 -35.66
C SER A 336 -11.08 2.59 -35.71
N SER A 337 -11.26 1.29 -35.49
CA SER A 337 -12.60 0.68 -35.45
C SER A 337 -13.43 1.07 -34.22
N HIS A 338 -12.79 1.65 -33.18
CA HIS A 338 -13.38 1.92 -31.85
C HIS A 338 -14.05 0.70 -31.17
N ALA A 339 -13.90 -0.49 -31.76
CA ALA A 339 -14.50 -1.72 -31.25
C ALA A 339 -13.80 -2.27 -30.01
N SER A 340 -12.59 -1.81 -29.75
CA SER A 340 -11.79 -2.21 -28.59
C SER A 340 -10.84 -1.09 -28.16
N ARG A 341 -10.32 -1.21 -26.97
CA ARG A 341 -9.13 -0.48 -26.49
C ARG A 341 -8.38 -1.39 -25.56
N SER A 342 -7.07 -1.29 -25.57
CA SER A 342 -6.24 -2.10 -24.68
C SER A 342 -5.13 -1.29 -24.06
N HIS A 343 -4.66 -1.74 -22.89
CA HIS A 343 -3.46 -1.22 -22.29
C HIS A 343 -2.64 -2.36 -21.68
N LEU A 344 -1.34 -2.18 -21.74
CA LEU A 344 -0.35 -3.01 -21.07
C LEU A 344 0.36 -2.14 -20.04
N ASP A 345 0.26 -2.52 -18.79
CA ASP A 345 0.98 -1.91 -17.68
C ASP A 345 2.12 -2.82 -17.25
N LEU A 346 3.30 -2.25 -17.09
CA LEU A 346 4.46 -2.90 -16.51
C LEU A 346 4.99 -2.03 -15.38
N THR A 347 5.13 -2.61 -14.19
CA THR A 347 5.77 -1.94 -13.06
C THR A 347 6.91 -2.79 -12.52
N TYR A 348 8.01 -2.16 -12.21
CA TYR A 348 9.18 -2.78 -11.60
C TYR A 348 9.61 -1.97 -10.39
N SER A 349 9.89 -2.64 -9.27
CA SER A 349 10.53 -2.04 -8.12
C SER A 349 11.72 -2.86 -7.65
N ASN A 350 12.75 -2.16 -7.21
CA ASN A 350 13.96 -2.73 -6.64
C ASN A 350 14.29 -1.95 -5.37
N GLU A 351 14.20 -2.64 -4.24
CA GLU A 351 14.42 -2.07 -2.92
C GLU A 351 15.57 -2.80 -2.22
N ARG A 352 16.52 -2.05 -1.68
CA ARG A 352 17.65 -2.55 -0.90
C ARG A 352 17.67 -1.84 0.44
N LEU A 353 17.71 -2.62 1.51
CA LEU A 353 17.73 -2.12 2.87
C LEU A 353 18.89 -2.76 3.62
N LYS A 354 19.60 -1.95 4.42
CA LYS A 354 20.63 -2.39 5.35
C LYS A 354 20.32 -1.87 6.74
N ASN A 355 20.44 -2.74 7.73
CA ASN A 355 20.27 -2.42 9.14
C ASN A 355 21.55 -2.66 9.90
N ARG A 356 21.85 -1.78 10.87
CA ARG A 356 23.02 -1.86 11.75
C ARG A 356 22.58 -1.66 13.19
N ALA A 357 23.06 -2.50 14.11
CA ALA A 357 22.90 -2.30 15.53
C ALA A 357 24.07 -1.44 16.06
N ASN A 358 23.74 -0.41 16.81
CA ASN A 358 24.71 0.51 17.38
C ASN A 358 25.37 -0.09 18.63
N THR A 359 26.67 0.05 18.72
CA THR A 359 27.44 -0.30 19.90
C THR A 359 27.72 0.95 20.72
N PHE A 360 27.36 0.91 22.00
CA PHE A 360 27.48 2.06 22.89
C PHE A 360 27.89 1.65 24.29
N ARG A 361 28.35 2.60 25.06
CA ARG A 361 28.57 2.47 26.51
C ARG A 361 27.85 3.56 27.27
N SER A 362 27.32 3.22 28.43
CA SER A 362 26.76 4.19 29.36
C SER A 362 27.90 4.83 30.19
N LEU A 363 27.88 6.14 30.25
CA LEU A 363 28.80 6.95 31.07
C LEU A 363 27.97 7.84 32.00
N ILE A 364 28.56 8.27 33.09
CA ILE A 364 27.93 9.20 34.05
C ILE A 364 28.68 10.53 33.96
N ASN A 365 27.95 11.62 33.76
CA ASN A 365 28.51 12.95 33.76
C ASN A 365 28.74 13.48 35.17
N GLU A 366 29.38 14.65 35.30
CA GLU A 366 29.67 15.30 36.59
C GLU A 366 28.41 15.59 37.43
N ASN A 367 27.26 15.71 36.82
CA ASN A 367 25.96 15.95 37.47
C ASN A 367 25.24 14.64 37.87
N GLY A 368 25.86 13.47 37.71
CA GLY A 368 25.28 12.18 38.03
C GLY A 368 24.28 11.63 36.99
N SER A 369 24.12 12.27 35.84
CA SER A 369 23.22 11.84 34.77
C SER A 369 23.94 10.85 33.84
N SER A 370 23.31 9.75 33.51
CA SER A 370 23.81 8.81 32.51
C SER A 370 23.70 9.38 31.11
N TYR A 371 24.72 9.20 30.29
CA TYR A 371 24.72 9.49 28.85
C TYR A 371 25.38 8.36 28.09
N TYR A 372 25.10 8.27 26.76
CA TYR A 372 25.56 7.16 25.93
C TYR A 372 26.55 7.66 24.89
N GLU A 373 27.68 6.96 24.81
CA GLU A 373 28.72 7.20 23.81
C GLU A 373 28.76 6.05 22.82
N TYR A 374 28.57 6.37 21.53
CA TYR A 374 28.56 5.41 20.42
C TYR A 374 29.97 5.34 19.82
N TYR A 375 30.45 4.12 19.50
CA TYR A 375 31.79 3.92 18.96
C TYR A 375 31.82 3.00 17.73
N ASP A 376 30.79 2.21 17.46
CA ASP A 376 30.70 1.37 16.27
C ASP A 376 29.25 0.96 15.99
N ALA A 377 29.02 0.43 14.77
CA ALA A 377 27.73 -0.13 14.37
C ALA A 377 27.94 -1.44 13.58
N ALA A 378 27.44 -2.55 14.12
CA ALA A 378 27.51 -3.84 13.47
C ALA A 378 26.35 -4.05 12.50
N GLU A 379 26.61 -4.50 11.29
CA GLU A 379 25.56 -4.87 10.36
C GLU A 379 24.79 -6.09 10.90
N THR A 380 23.46 -5.97 10.99
CA THR A 380 22.55 -7.01 11.50
C THR A 380 21.64 -7.57 10.44
N GLY A 381 21.39 -6.84 9.36
CA GLY A 381 20.52 -7.31 8.30
C GLY A 381 20.70 -6.62 6.96
N LYS A 382 20.58 -7.41 5.91
CA LYS A 382 20.41 -6.96 4.53
C LYS A 382 19.16 -7.56 3.96
N LYS A 383 18.33 -6.73 3.34
CA LYS A 383 17.10 -7.14 2.68
C LYS A 383 17.07 -6.56 1.28
N HIS A 384 16.67 -7.39 0.31
CA HIS A 384 16.57 -6.98 -1.08
C HIS A 384 15.30 -7.56 -1.67
N TRP A 385 14.40 -6.68 -2.12
CA TRP A 385 13.17 -7.06 -2.81
C TRP A 385 13.21 -6.56 -4.24
N ARG A 386 12.82 -7.43 -5.14
CA ARG A 386 12.61 -7.12 -6.55
C ARG A 386 11.22 -7.56 -6.93
N ASN A 387 10.44 -6.67 -7.49
CA ASN A 387 9.06 -6.89 -7.85
C ASN A 387 8.85 -6.50 -9.31
N LEU A 388 8.22 -7.37 -10.10
CA LEU A 388 7.80 -7.10 -11.47
C LEU A 388 6.34 -7.48 -11.60
N GLN A 389 5.52 -6.53 -12.03
CA GLN A 389 4.11 -6.75 -12.34
C GLN A 389 3.85 -6.38 -13.79
N ILE A 390 3.12 -7.24 -14.50
CA ILE A 390 2.71 -7.04 -15.89
C ILE A 390 1.21 -7.29 -15.95
N ASP A 391 0.44 -6.29 -16.34
CA ASP A 391 -1.01 -6.38 -16.46
C ASP A 391 -1.44 -5.96 -17.87
N TYR A 392 -2.16 -6.84 -18.55
CA TYR A 392 -2.81 -6.54 -19.81
C TYR A 392 -4.30 -6.44 -19.62
N THR A 393 -4.90 -5.36 -20.11
CA THR A 393 -6.35 -5.14 -20.06
C THR A 393 -6.88 -4.87 -21.47
N LEU A 394 -7.91 -5.62 -21.84
CA LEU A 394 -8.66 -5.46 -23.09
C LEU A 394 -10.11 -5.06 -22.78
N HIS A 395 -10.51 -3.92 -23.28
CA HIS A 395 -11.90 -3.45 -23.26
C HIS A 395 -12.52 -3.66 -24.63
N LEU A 396 -13.64 -4.35 -24.69
CA LEU A 396 -14.36 -4.62 -25.94
C LEU A 396 -15.68 -3.87 -25.97
N ARG A 397 -16.02 -3.35 -27.15
CA ARG A 397 -17.25 -2.61 -27.46
C ARG A 397 -17.51 -1.49 -26.42
N PRO A 398 -16.59 -0.52 -26.27
CA PRO A 398 -16.83 0.59 -25.37
C PRO A 398 -18.00 1.45 -25.87
N ILE A 399 -18.90 1.80 -24.94
CA ILE A 399 -19.97 2.78 -25.17
C ILE A 399 -19.60 3.98 -24.29
N GLY A 400 -19.12 5.06 -24.93
CA GLY A 400 -18.43 6.11 -24.21
C GLY A 400 -17.17 5.57 -23.53
N GLU A 401 -17.06 5.73 -22.21
CA GLU A 401 -15.96 5.20 -21.41
C GLU A 401 -16.25 3.80 -20.82
N GLN A 402 -17.49 3.30 -20.93
CA GLN A 402 -17.93 2.03 -20.36
C GLN A 402 -17.81 0.88 -21.37
N PRO A 403 -16.92 -0.11 -21.15
CA PRO A 403 -16.84 -1.29 -22.00
C PRO A 403 -17.98 -2.27 -21.71
N LEU A 404 -18.40 -3.05 -22.73
CA LEU A 404 -19.31 -4.18 -22.52
C LEU A 404 -18.60 -5.38 -21.91
N TRP A 405 -17.34 -5.60 -22.30
CA TRP A 405 -16.48 -6.61 -21.73
C TRP A 405 -15.14 -6.02 -21.33
N THR A 406 -14.62 -6.44 -20.21
CA THR A 406 -13.23 -6.19 -19.80
C THR A 406 -12.57 -7.53 -19.49
N ILE A 407 -11.45 -7.80 -20.15
CA ILE A 407 -10.64 -8.98 -19.93
C ILE A 407 -9.29 -8.50 -19.40
N THR A 408 -8.84 -9.04 -18.28
CA THR A 408 -7.50 -8.76 -17.74
C THR A 408 -6.70 -10.05 -17.63
N ALA A 409 -5.39 -9.94 -17.87
CA ALA A 409 -4.42 -10.98 -17.59
C ALA A 409 -3.23 -10.34 -16.87
N GLY A 410 -2.81 -10.90 -15.77
CA GLY A 410 -1.75 -10.38 -14.94
C GLY A 410 -0.68 -11.43 -14.64
N TYR A 411 0.55 -10.98 -14.53
CA TYR A 411 1.69 -11.74 -14.04
C TYR A 411 2.43 -10.90 -13.00
N HIS A 412 2.70 -11.49 -11.85
CA HIS A 412 3.45 -10.87 -10.77
C HIS A 412 4.62 -11.78 -10.38
N TRP A 413 5.82 -11.23 -10.38
CA TRP A 413 7.04 -11.88 -9.92
C TRP A 413 7.65 -11.10 -8.77
N LEU A 414 7.90 -11.79 -7.67
CA LEU A 414 8.58 -11.26 -6.49
C LEU A 414 9.80 -12.09 -6.17
N GLN A 415 10.95 -11.45 -5.99
CA GLN A 415 12.13 -12.04 -5.39
C GLN A 415 12.45 -11.34 -4.09
N ARG A 416 12.61 -12.14 -3.02
CA ARG A 416 12.96 -11.69 -1.67
C ARG A 416 14.26 -12.36 -1.26
N ASP A 417 15.31 -11.56 -1.08
CA ASP A 417 16.61 -12.00 -0.59
C ASP A 417 16.85 -11.33 0.78
N ILE A 418 17.01 -12.12 1.82
CA ILE A 418 17.23 -11.65 3.20
C ILE A 418 18.48 -12.30 3.74
N THR A 419 19.35 -11.51 4.38
CA THR A 419 20.47 -12.02 5.17
C THR A 419 20.44 -11.35 6.54
N ALA A 420 20.36 -12.15 7.60
CA ALA A 420 20.49 -11.71 8.97
C ALA A 420 21.88 -12.06 9.49
N TYR A 421 22.44 -11.19 10.32
CA TYR A 421 23.77 -11.36 10.92
C TYR A 421 23.69 -11.22 12.45
N LEU A 422 24.28 -12.17 13.15
CA LEU A 422 24.59 -12.11 14.57
C LEU A 422 25.96 -12.80 14.76
N TYR A 423 27.02 -12.01 14.54
CA TYR A 423 28.38 -12.55 14.47
C TYR A 423 28.69 -13.51 15.62
N PRO A 424 29.25 -14.70 15.31
CA PRO A 424 29.78 -15.17 14.03
C PRO A 424 28.73 -15.83 13.13
N TYR A 425 27.47 -15.88 13.51
CA TYR A 425 26.38 -16.55 12.79
C TYR A 425 25.78 -15.66 11.72
N TYR A 426 25.28 -16.28 10.66
CA TYR A 426 24.40 -15.64 9.67
C TYR A 426 23.33 -16.61 9.20
N ARG A 427 22.21 -16.03 8.74
CA ARG A 427 21.10 -16.75 8.08
C ARG A 427 20.80 -16.08 6.75
N GLN A 428 20.62 -16.89 5.71
CA GLN A 428 20.19 -16.44 4.39
C GLN A 428 18.86 -17.07 4.03
N GLN A 429 17.99 -16.28 3.40
CA GLN A 429 16.76 -16.76 2.79
C GLN A 429 16.63 -16.13 1.40
N GLN A 430 16.34 -16.96 0.38
CA GLN A 430 16.10 -16.51 -0.99
C GLN A 430 14.83 -17.17 -1.49
N LEU A 431 13.78 -16.35 -1.73
CA LEU A 431 12.49 -16.81 -2.20
C LEU A 431 12.13 -16.12 -3.52
N ARG A 432 11.51 -16.88 -4.42
CA ARG A 432 10.93 -16.38 -5.66
C ARG A 432 9.48 -16.81 -5.72
N ILE A 433 8.60 -15.85 -5.95
CA ILE A 433 7.16 -16.07 -6.04
C ILE A 433 6.70 -15.63 -7.42
N ASN A 434 5.89 -16.45 -8.08
CA ASN A 434 5.25 -16.15 -9.35
C ASN A 434 3.74 -16.28 -9.15
N GLU A 435 2.99 -15.28 -9.58
CA GLU A 435 1.53 -15.29 -9.53
C GLU A 435 0.99 -14.93 -10.92
N TRP A 436 0.08 -15.73 -11.43
CA TRP A 436 -0.68 -15.48 -12.64
C TRP A 436 -2.13 -15.20 -12.24
N SER A 437 -2.71 -14.18 -12.84
CA SER A 437 -4.09 -13.81 -12.57
C SER A 437 -4.84 -13.51 -13.87
N GLY A 438 -6.14 -13.67 -13.85
CA GLY A 438 -6.99 -13.30 -14.95
C GLY A 438 -8.39 -12.95 -14.46
N SER A 439 -9.05 -12.04 -15.16
CA SER A 439 -10.45 -11.75 -14.89
C SER A 439 -11.22 -11.44 -16.16
N ILE A 440 -12.53 -11.73 -16.10
CA ILE A 440 -13.49 -11.37 -17.15
C ILE A 440 -14.63 -10.64 -16.47
N THR A 441 -14.92 -9.43 -16.92
CA THR A 441 -16.07 -8.64 -16.49
C THR A 441 -17.03 -8.45 -17.65
N ARG A 442 -18.32 -8.76 -17.44
CA ARG A 442 -19.41 -8.45 -18.34
C ARG A 442 -20.26 -7.33 -17.75
N ASN A 443 -20.44 -6.25 -18.50
CA ASN A 443 -21.34 -5.17 -18.17
C ASN A 443 -22.65 -5.34 -18.97
N LEU A 444 -23.75 -5.53 -18.26
CA LEU A 444 -25.10 -5.57 -18.81
C LEU A 444 -25.70 -4.18 -18.61
N LEU A 445 -25.94 -3.48 -19.72
CA LEU A 445 -26.43 -2.11 -19.72
C LEU A 445 -27.95 -2.12 -19.82
N PHE A 446 -28.61 -1.36 -18.95
CA PHE A 446 -30.04 -1.07 -18.96
C PHE A 446 -30.21 0.45 -19.04
N ASP A 447 -31.40 0.96 -19.29
CA ASP A 447 -31.65 2.38 -19.50
C ASP A 447 -31.09 3.28 -18.39
N ASN A 448 -31.23 2.89 -17.11
CA ASN A 448 -30.81 3.67 -15.95
C ASN A 448 -29.89 2.88 -14.99
N SER A 449 -29.39 1.73 -15.42
CA SER A 449 -28.57 0.90 -14.55
C SER A 449 -27.58 0.03 -15.31
N ILE A 450 -26.55 -0.43 -14.59
CA ILE A 450 -25.55 -1.38 -15.10
C ILE A 450 -25.40 -2.49 -14.09
N LEU A 451 -25.48 -3.73 -14.55
CA LEU A 451 -25.06 -4.90 -13.78
C LEU A 451 -23.70 -5.38 -14.32
N SER A 452 -22.68 -5.28 -13.51
CA SER A 452 -21.32 -5.77 -13.81
C SER A 452 -21.08 -7.09 -13.09
N LEU A 453 -20.81 -8.14 -13.84
CA LEU A 453 -20.48 -9.47 -13.32
C LEU A 453 -19.01 -9.76 -13.63
N THR A 454 -18.23 -10.06 -12.62
CA THR A 454 -16.80 -10.36 -12.75
C THR A 454 -16.50 -11.75 -12.21
N ALA A 455 -15.81 -12.56 -13.01
CA ALA A 455 -15.15 -13.78 -12.58
C ALA A 455 -13.63 -13.59 -12.64
N ARG A 456 -12.92 -14.07 -11.64
CA ARG A 456 -11.45 -14.00 -11.55
C ARG A 456 -10.88 -15.34 -11.14
N GLY A 457 -9.67 -15.61 -11.63
CA GLY A 457 -8.88 -16.77 -11.28
C GLY A 457 -7.43 -16.41 -11.11
N GLY A 458 -6.71 -17.17 -10.32
CA GLY A 458 -5.28 -16.98 -10.12
C GLY A 458 -4.58 -18.27 -9.74
N TYR A 459 -3.29 -18.29 -9.98
CA TYR A 459 -2.39 -19.35 -9.58
C TYR A 459 -1.08 -18.74 -9.09
N GLN A 460 -0.64 -19.13 -7.91
CA GLN A 460 0.65 -18.74 -7.33
C GLN A 460 1.52 -19.96 -7.14
N GLN A 461 2.81 -19.79 -7.39
CA GLN A 461 3.83 -20.78 -7.08
C GLN A 461 5.11 -20.07 -6.64
N GLY A 462 5.69 -20.53 -5.55
CA GLY A 462 6.98 -20.05 -5.08
C GLY A 462 8.06 -21.13 -5.15
N SER A 463 9.31 -20.70 -4.94
CA SER A 463 10.49 -21.56 -4.88
C SER A 463 11.54 -20.93 -3.98
N GLY A 464 12.48 -21.75 -3.50
CA GLY A 464 13.58 -21.38 -2.61
C GLY A 464 13.64 -22.32 -1.41
N GLU A 465 14.55 -22.02 -0.50
CA GLU A 465 14.71 -22.75 0.76
C GLU A 465 14.18 -21.90 1.92
N PRO A 466 13.63 -22.49 2.99
CA PRO A 466 13.13 -21.73 4.13
C PRO A 466 14.24 -20.86 4.75
N TYR A 467 15.46 -21.40 4.86
CA TYR A 467 16.66 -20.66 5.25
C TYR A 467 17.90 -21.50 5.04
N LYS A 468 19.07 -20.84 5.11
CA LYS A 468 20.39 -21.45 5.14
C LYS A 468 21.23 -20.75 6.22
N ASP A 469 21.60 -21.48 7.26
CA ASP A 469 22.45 -20.99 8.34
C ASP A 469 23.93 -21.28 8.06
N GLY A 470 24.79 -20.41 8.58
CA GLY A 470 26.24 -20.57 8.52
C GLY A 470 26.97 -19.72 9.56
N THR A 471 28.29 -19.89 9.58
CA THR A 471 29.16 -19.12 10.45
C THR A 471 30.38 -18.60 9.68
N PHE A 472 30.83 -17.40 10.03
CA PHE A 472 32.07 -16.82 9.46
C PHE A 472 33.34 -17.42 10.04
N VAL A 473 33.28 -17.75 11.33
CA VAL A 473 34.37 -18.42 12.08
C VAL A 473 33.75 -19.42 13.06
N THR A 474 34.51 -20.37 13.53
CA THR A 474 34.04 -21.31 14.56
C THR A 474 33.64 -20.57 15.83
N PRO A 475 32.36 -20.68 16.26
CA PRO A 475 31.91 -20.01 17.47
C PRO A 475 32.65 -20.48 18.72
N SER A 476 32.91 -19.57 19.64
CA SER A 476 33.44 -19.94 20.94
C SER A 476 32.31 -20.53 21.80
N SER A 477 32.67 -21.41 22.74
CA SER A 477 31.71 -22.02 23.69
C SER A 477 30.98 -21.01 24.59
N LYS A 478 31.44 -19.76 24.63
CA LYS A 478 30.83 -18.66 25.41
C LYS A 478 29.87 -17.80 24.56
N GLN A 479 29.81 -18.02 23.26
CA GLN A 479 29.03 -17.22 22.36
C GLN A 479 27.62 -17.80 22.26
N PRO A 480 26.55 -17.03 22.60
CA PRO A 480 25.19 -17.54 22.51
C PRO A 480 24.79 -17.79 21.06
N GLU A 481 24.04 -18.86 20.84
CA GLU A 481 23.44 -19.12 19.54
C GLU A 481 22.30 -18.10 19.27
N PRO A 482 22.07 -17.75 18.00
CA PRO A 482 20.95 -16.91 17.62
C PRO A 482 19.61 -17.53 18.03
N ALA A 483 18.70 -16.69 18.49
CA ALA A 483 17.33 -17.09 18.70
C ALA A 483 16.58 -17.21 17.37
N THR A 484 15.66 -18.16 17.30
CA THR A 484 14.87 -18.41 16.10
C THR A 484 13.44 -18.83 16.44
N MET A 485 12.50 -18.65 15.49
CA MET A 485 11.12 -19.10 15.60
C MET A 485 10.73 -20.01 14.41
N PRO A 486 11.17 -21.28 14.40
CA PRO A 486 11.02 -22.17 13.24
C PRO A 486 9.55 -22.37 12.80
N ALA A 487 8.61 -22.42 13.75
CA ALA A 487 7.21 -22.62 13.42
C ALA A 487 6.61 -21.44 12.63
N LEU A 488 6.95 -20.20 12.99
CA LEU A 488 6.53 -19.02 12.22
C LEU A 488 7.25 -18.94 10.88
N LEU A 489 8.54 -19.26 10.86
CA LEU A 489 9.35 -19.29 9.64
C LEU A 489 8.77 -20.27 8.60
N ASN A 490 8.46 -21.50 9.04
CA ASN A 490 7.88 -22.51 8.16
C ASN A 490 6.49 -22.10 7.66
N ARG A 491 5.66 -21.50 8.52
CA ARG A 491 4.34 -20.96 8.12
C ARG A 491 4.48 -19.88 7.03
N ASP A 492 5.40 -18.93 7.19
CA ASP A 492 5.65 -17.87 6.20
C ASP A 492 6.18 -18.46 4.90
N TYR A 493 7.13 -19.39 5.00
CA TYR A 493 7.70 -20.10 3.85
C TYR A 493 6.63 -20.88 3.08
N GLU A 494 5.81 -21.69 3.76
CA GLU A 494 4.73 -22.45 3.13
C GLU A 494 3.70 -21.54 2.49
N TYR A 495 3.30 -20.45 3.15
CA TYR A 495 2.37 -19.47 2.60
C TYR A 495 2.92 -18.83 1.31
N LEU A 496 4.21 -18.49 1.25
CA LEU A 496 4.80 -17.83 0.10
C LEU A 496 5.13 -18.79 -1.05
N THR A 497 5.49 -20.05 -0.75
CA THR A 497 6.03 -20.97 -1.76
C THR A 497 5.07 -22.07 -2.20
N ALA A 498 4.05 -22.39 -1.40
CA ALA A 498 3.05 -23.38 -1.78
C ALA A 498 2.31 -23.00 -3.06
N SER A 499 1.97 -24.00 -3.87
CA SER A 499 1.07 -23.80 -5.01
C SER A 499 -0.32 -23.43 -4.52
N GLN A 500 -0.82 -22.25 -4.91
CA GLN A 500 -2.11 -21.73 -4.50
C GLN A 500 -3.00 -21.47 -5.71
N TYR A 501 -4.26 -21.82 -5.58
CA TYR A 501 -5.31 -21.50 -6.54
C TYR A 501 -6.25 -20.46 -5.95
N ALA A 502 -6.60 -19.44 -6.73
CA ALA A 502 -7.53 -18.40 -6.35
C ALA A 502 -8.71 -18.38 -7.31
N LEU A 503 -9.92 -18.25 -6.75
CA LEU A 503 -11.17 -18.04 -7.51
C LEU A 503 -11.94 -16.90 -6.86
N GLY A 504 -12.53 -16.03 -7.68
CA GLY A 504 -13.32 -14.92 -7.20
C GLY A 504 -14.52 -14.64 -8.09
N LEU A 505 -15.62 -14.24 -7.46
CA LEU A 505 -16.84 -13.80 -8.13
C LEU A 505 -17.25 -12.45 -7.55
N GLN A 506 -17.69 -11.53 -8.41
CA GLN A 506 -18.19 -10.23 -7.98
C GLN A 506 -19.39 -9.83 -8.83
N ALA A 507 -20.39 -9.26 -8.17
CA ALA A 507 -21.52 -8.58 -8.78
C ALA A 507 -21.55 -7.12 -8.28
N LYS A 508 -21.65 -6.16 -9.21
CA LYS A 508 -21.84 -4.73 -8.92
C LYS A 508 -23.08 -4.26 -9.69
N TYR A 509 -24.08 -3.82 -8.97
CA TYR A 509 -25.26 -3.21 -9.55
C TYR A 509 -25.22 -1.70 -9.31
N ALA A 510 -25.16 -0.93 -10.38
CA ALA A 510 -25.11 0.53 -10.35
C ALA A 510 -26.36 1.08 -11.03
N PHE A 511 -27.00 2.07 -10.41
CA PHE A 511 -28.22 2.68 -10.92
C PHE A 511 -28.21 4.20 -10.68
N ILE A 512 -28.94 4.93 -11.54
CA ILE A 512 -29.06 6.38 -11.46
C ILE A 512 -30.45 6.70 -10.91
N PHE A 513 -30.49 7.58 -9.92
CA PHE A 513 -31.75 8.22 -9.52
C PHE A 513 -32.08 9.33 -10.52
N PRO A 514 -33.20 9.23 -11.26
CA PRO A 514 -33.52 10.17 -12.35
C PRO A 514 -33.60 11.64 -11.92
N SER A 515 -33.94 11.89 -10.66
CA SER A 515 -34.08 13.24 -10.08
C SER A 515 -32.81 13.92 -9.65
N THR A 516 -31.70 13.17 -9.44
CA THR A 516 -30.48 13.69 -8.78
C THR A 516 -29.22 13.51 -9.59
N LEU A 517 -29.24 12.77 -10.71
CA LEU A 517 -28.05 12.34 -11.47
C LEU A 517 -27.01 11.56 -10.62
N LEU A 518 -27.37 11.21 -9.39
CA LEU A 518 -26.55 10.44 -8.48
C LEU A 518 -26.53 8.97 -8.93
N ARG A 519 -25.36 8.46 -9.21
CA ARG A 519 -25.14 7.05 -9.48
C ARG A 519 -24.81 6.33 -8.19
N THR A 520 -25.71 5.48 -7.72
CA THR A 520 -25.47 4.61 -6.55
C THR A 520 -25.13 3.21 -7.00
N HIS A 521 -24.27 2.52 -6.28
CA HIS A 521 -23.98 1.11 -6.56
C HIS A 521 -23.92 0.28 -5.29
N ILE A 522 -24.27 -1.00 -5.45
CA ILE A 522 -24.08 -2.05 -4.46
C ILE A 522 -23.13 -3.07 -5.09
N ARG A 523 -22.13 -3.51 -4.35
CA ARG A 523 -21.14 -4.50 -4.78
C ARG A 523 -21.05 -5.61 -3.76
N ALA A 524 -21.14 -6.85 -4.23
CA ALA A 524 -20.87 -8.05 -3.43
C ALA A 524 -19.73 -8.83 -4.10
N ALA A 525 -18.76 -9.29 -3.33
CA ALA A 525 -17.65 -10.10 -3.83
C ALA A 525 -17.38 -11.28 -2.90
N PHE A 526 -17.00 -12.39 -3.50
CA PHE A 526 -16.57 -13.60 -2.84
C PHE A 526 -15.24 -14.05 -3.45
N ASP A 527 -14.25 -14.32 -2.59
CA ASP A 527 -12.94 -14.81 -2.99
C ASP A 527 -12.59 -16.06 -2.18
N TYR A 528 -12.03 -17.05 -2.86
CA TYR A 528 -11.56 -18.31 -2.29
C TYR A 528 -10.13 -18.56 -2.74
N ARG A 529 -9.24 -18.84 -1.79
CA ARG A 529 -7.87 -19.30 -2.03
C ARG A 529 -7.68 -20.68 -1.43
N LYS A 530 -6.95 -21.55 -2.11
CA LYS A 530 -6.63 -22.91 -1.69
C LYS A 530 -5.18 -23.24 -2.00
N ALA A 531 -4.48 -23.73 -0.96
CA ALA A 531 -3.21 -24.46 -1.02
C ALA A 531 -3.36 -25.72 -0.17
N THR A 532 -2.45 -26.01 0.75
CA THR A 532 -2.64 -27.01 1.83
C THR A 532 -3.87 -26.66 2.66
N ASP A 533 -3.94 -25.40 3.09
CA ASP A 533 -5.10 -24.82 3.75
C ASP A 533 -5.94 -23.98 2.77
N SER A 534 -7.01 -23.39 3.28
CA SER A 534 -7.87 -22.51 2.49
C SER A 534 -8.21 -21.23 3.23
N ARG A 535 -8.62 -20.21 2.45
CA ARG A 535 -9.12 -18.94 2.95
C ARG A 535 -10.29 -18.48 2.10
N THR A 536 -11.32 -17.99 2.75
CA THR A 536 -12.48 -17.36 2.11
C THR A 536 -12.58 -15.91 2.52
N THR A 537 -12.99 -15.04 1.60
CA THR A 537 -13.27 -13.64 1.87
C THR A 537 -14.60 -13.26 1.24
N PHE A 538 -15.45 -12.61 2.01
CA PHE A 538 -16.69 -12.02 1.54
C PHE A 538 -16.64 -10.52 1.76
N THR A 539 -17.00 -9.73 0.75
CA THR A 539 -17.05 -8.26 0.84
C THR A 539 -18.38 -7.75 0.32
N LEU A 540 -18.98 -6.83 1.07
CA LEU A 540 -20.15 -6.06 0.67
C LEU A 540 -19.80 -4.58 0.66
N ALA A 541 -20.17 -3.84 -0.38
CA ALA A 541 -19.94 -2.41 -0.47
C ALA A 541 -21.18 -1.67 -0.99
N LEU A 542 -21.32 -0.45 -0.51
CA LEU A 542 -22.32 0.52 -0.97
C LEU A 542 -21.58 1.82 -1.31
N GLY A 543 -21.83 2.37 -2.48
CA GLY A 543 -21.20 3.60 -2.90
C GLY A 543 -22.03 4.44 -3.84
N CYS A 544 -21.52 5.62 -4.14
CA CYS A 544 -22.10 6.53 -5.12
C CYS A 544 -21.00 7.27 -5.87
N THR A 545 -21.32 7.67 -7.09
CA THR A 545 -20.49 8.52 -7.96
C THR A 545 -21.32 9.73 -8.40
N PHE A 546 -20.72 10.91 -8.39
CA PHE A 546 -21.38 12.17 -8.71
C PHE A 546 -20.42 13.18 -9.35
#